data_75e34bd1742fa9c370b3814f5e3e55ae
#
_entry.id   75e34bd1742fa9c370b3814f5e3e55ae
#
_cell.length_a   1.000
_cell.length_b   1.000
_cell.length_c   1.000
_cell.angle_alpha   90.00
_cell.angle_beta   90.00
_cell.angle_gamma   90.00
#
_symmetry.space_group_name_H-M   'P 1'
#
loop_
_entity.id
_entity.type
_entity.pdbx_description
1 polymer ?
#
loop_
_entity_poly.entity_id
_entity_poly.type
_entity_poly.pdbx_seq_one_letter_code
_entity_poly.pdbx_strand_id
1 'polypeptide(L)'
;MRFHPNDRLAVFIDGANLHSTTRALQTDLDFKRMLEWFAEQSQLVRVYYYTAVVEGEEFSPVNPLVDWLGYNGFTVVTKPVKRFTDAQGHSRMKGNMDVEIAVDVMALAPKLDHVVLASGDGDFRRLVEVVQAMGVKVTVLSSQKTQPPHAADDLRRQADDFIELFDLLPVFGRARTPRDA
;
A
#
# COMPACT_ATOMS: atom_id res chain seq x y z
N MET A 1 -3.93 6.34 21.34
CA MET A 1 -4.34 5.02 20.81
C MET A 1 -4.58 5.21 19.31
N ARG A 2 -3.81 4.54 18.45
CA ARG A 2 -3.88 4.77 16.98
C ARG A 2 -5.20 4.28 16.39
N PHE A 3 -5.68 3.13 16.84
CA PHE A 3 -6.90 2.49 16.37
C PHE A 3 -7.93 2.41 17.48
N HIS A 4 -9.20 2.42 17.09
CA HIS A 4 -10.30 2.20 18.02
C HIS A 4 -11.05 0.92 17.59
N PRO A 5 -11.36 -0.01 18.50
CA PRO A 5 -11.94 -1.31 18.15
C PRO A 5 -13.27 -1.24 17.39
N ASN A 6 -14.02 -0.16 17.56
CA ASN A 6 -15.32 0.03 16.90
C ASN A 6 -15.24 0.80 15.58
N ASP A 7 -14.06 1.33 15.21
CA ASP A 7 -13.89 2.05 13.95
C ASP A 7 -13.99 1.10 12.77
N ARG A 8 -14.78 1.47 11.78
CA ARG A 8 -14.80 0.79 10.48
C ARG A 8 -13.56 1.18 9.71
N LEU A 9 -12.63 0.26 9.61
CA LEU A 9 -11.30 0.45 9.03
C LEU A 9 -11.23 -0.13 7.62
N ALA A 10 -10.65 0.61 6.69
CA ALA A 10 -10.16 0.06 5.44
C ALA A 10 -8.69 0.41 5.21
N VAL A 11 -7.97 -0.52 4.58
CA VAL A 11 -6.55 -0.39 4.26
C VAL A 11 -6.39 -0.35 2.74
N PHE A 12 -5.67 0.65 2.25
CA PHE A 12 -5.37 0.84 0.82
C PHE A 12 -3.87 0.74 0.61
N ILE A 13 -3.43 -0.29 -0.09
CA ILE A 13 -2.02 -0.62 -0.25
C ILE A 13 -1.57 -0.30 -1.66
N ASP A 14 -0.73 0.72 -1.80
CA ASP A 14 0.04 0.96 -3.01
C ASP A 14 1.15 -0.10 -3.10
N GLY A 15 0.94 -1.11 -3.92
CA GLY A 15 1.83 -2.26 -4.02
C GLY A 15 3.22 -1.89 -4.51
N ALA A 16 3.35 -0.92 -5.42
CA ALA A 16 4.64 -0.48 -5.94
C ALA A 16 5.45 0.27 -4.87
N ASN A 17 4.80 1.21 -4.16
CA ASN A 17 5.44 1.98 -3.09
C ASN A 17 5.83 1.08 -1.91
N LEU A 18 4.91 0.21 -1.46
CA LEU A 18 5.17 -0.73 -0.38
C LEU A 18 6.30 -1.70 -0.73
N HIS A 19 6.34 -2.25 -1.96
CA HIS A 19 7.43 -3.12 -2.42
C HIS A 19 8.78 -2.39 -2.43
N SER A 20 8.81 -1.15 -2.91
CA SER A 20 10.03 -0.32 -2.88
C SER A 20 10.52 -0.09 -1.44
N THR A 21 9.61 0.23 -0.53
CA THR A 21 9.89 0.46 0.90
C THR A 21 10.44 -0.81 1.57
N THR A 22 9.80 -1.96 1.38
CA THR A 22 10.26 -3.23 1.97
C THR A 22 11.58 -3.68 1.40
N ARG A 23 11.81 -3.43 0.11
CA ARG A 23 13.10 -3.71 -0.54
C ARG A 23 14.23 -2.88 0.06
N ALA A 24 13.99 -1.58 0.32
CA ALA A 24 14.96 -0.70 0.98
C ALA A 24 15.22 -1.11 2.44
N LEU A 25 14.22 -1.67 3.13
CA LEU A 25 14.34 -2.25 4.47
C LEU A 25 14.91 -3.67 4.48
N GLN A 26 15.25 -4.24 3.33
CA GLN A 26 15.81 -5.59 3.15
C GLN A 26 14.91 -6.70 3.74
N THR A 27 13.61 -6.54 3.65
CA THR A 27 12.60 -7.46 4.19
C THR A 27 11.54 -7.76 3.15
N ASP A 28 10.79 -8.86 3.37
CA ASP A 28 9.51 -9.11 2.72
C ASP A 28 8.40 -9.02 3.76
N LEU A 29 7.14 -8.96 3.31
CA LEU A 29 5.99 -8.92 4.21
C LEU A 29 5.21 -10.25 4.17
N ASP A 30 4.72 -10.64 5.31
CA ASP A 30 3.69 -11.65 5.47
C ASP A 30 2.32 -10.97 5.42
N PHE A 31 1.71 -10.97 4.24
CA PHE A 31 0.41 -10.31 4.03
C PHE A 31 -0.71 -10.93 4.86
N LYS A 32 -0.63 -12.24 5.19
CA LYS A 32 -1.61 -12.89 6.06
C LYS A 32 -1.55 -12.31 7.46
N ARG A 33 -0.36 -12.24 8.05
CA ARG A 33 -0.16 -11.63 9.37
C ARG A 33 -0.51 -10.14 9.38
N MET A 34 -0.23 -9.43 8.29
CA MET A 34 -0.62 -8.03 8.14
C MET A 34 -2.14 -7.86 8.16
N LEU A 35 -2.88 -8.71 7.44
CA LEU A 35 -4.35 -8.72 7.45
C LEU A 35 -4.89 -9.02 8.85
N GLU A 36 -4.38 -10.07 9.51
CA GLU A 36 -4.76 -10.48 10.85
C GLU A 36 -4.51 -9.36 11.85
N TRP A 37 -3.33 -8.72 11.77
CA TRP A 37 -3.00 -7.59 12.66
C TRP A 37 -3.97 -6.43 12.52
N PHE A 38 -4.35 -6.00 11.30
CA PHE A 38 -5.33 -4.94 11.12
C PHE A 38 -6.72 -5.35 11.62
N ALA A 39 -7.13 -6.61 11.43
CA ALA A 39 -8.40 -7.13 11.92
C ALA A 39 -8.49 -7.14 13.45
N GLU A 40 -7.36 -7.28 14.14
CA GLU A 40 -7.29 -7.20 15.61
C GLU A 40 -7.38 -5.76 16.14
N GLN A 41 -7.04 -4.75 15.31
CA GLN A 41 -7.02 -3.36 15.75
C GLN A 41 -8.40 -2.68 15.70
N SER A 42 -9.26 -3.05 14.76
CA SER A 42 -10.52 -2.37 14.46
C SER A 42 -11.48 -3.28 13.70
N GLN A 43 -12.69 -2.80 13.40
CA GLN A 43 -13.60 -3.49 12.48
C GLN A 43 -13.10 -3.37 11.05
N LEU A 44 -12.26 -4.31 10.63
CA LEU A 44 -11.68 -4.32 9.28
C LEU A 44 -12.75 -4.59 8.22
N VAL A 45 -13.09 -3.56 7.45
CA VAL A 45 -14.11 -3.63 6.38
C VAL A 45 -13.49 -4.22 5.12
N ARG A 46 -12.30 -3.75 4.72
CA ARG A 46 -11.66 -4.14 3.47
C ARG A 46 -10.16 -3.85 3.48
N VAL A 47 -9.39 -4.69 2.80
CA VAL A 47 -8.01 -4.40 2.44
C VAL A 47 -7.89 -4.43 0.92
N TYR A 48 -7.47 -3.32 0.34
CA TYR A 48 -7.20 -3.19 -1.09
C TYR A 48 -5.70 -3.31 -1.35
N TYR A 49 -5.36 -3.97 -2.44
CA TYR A 49 -4.00 -4.04 -2.95
C TYR A 49 -3.97 -3.61 -4.41
N TYR A 50 -3.22 -2.58 -4.72
CA TYR A 50 -3.13 -1.98 -6.05
C TYR A 50 -1.80 -2.32 -6.69
N THR A 51 -1.83 -2.82 -7.92
CA THR A 51 -0.61 -3.13 -8.66
C THR A 51 -0.81 -3.03 -10.17
N ALA A 52 0.26 -2.63 -10.86
CA ALA A 52 0.30 -2.69 -12.31
C ALA A 52 0.77 -4.08 -12.74
N VAL A 53 0.14 -4.62 -13.79
CA VAL A 53 0.51 -5.90 -14.42
C VAL A 53 0.91 -5.65 -15.86
N VAL A 54 1.97 -6.32 -16.34
CA VAL A 54 2.44 -6.14 -17.72
C VAL A 54 1.52 -6.87 -18.68
N GLU A 55 0.99 -6.15 -19.68
CA GLU A 55 0.11 -6.71 -20.68
C GLU A 55 0.86 -7.73 -21.55
N GLY A 56 0.29 -8.93 -21.71
CA GLY A 56 0.87 -10.01 -22.53
C GLY A 56 1.94 -10.88 -21.85
N GLU A 57 2.30 -10.63 -20.62
CA GLU A 57 3.17 -11.52 -19.84
C GLU A 57 2.32 -12.53 -19.03
N GLU A 58 2.11 -13.75 -19.57
CA GLU A 58 1.46 -14.85 -18.83
C GLU A 58 2.23 -15.26 -17.57
N PHE A 59 3.53 -14.97 -17.49
CA PHE A 59 4.43 -15.30 -16.38
C PHE A 59 5.05 -14.05 -15.73
N SER A 60 4.21 -13.11 -15.29
CA SER A 60 4.71 -12.01 -14.46
C SER A 60 5.00 -12.49 -13.03
N PRO A 61 6.13 -12.12 -12.40
CA PRO A 61 6.43 -12.45 -10.99
C PRO A 61 5.38 -11.92 -9.99
N VAL A 62 4.55 -10.98 -10.44
CA VAL A 62 3.45 -10.38 -9.65
C VAL A 62 2.20 -11.28 -9.64
N ASN A 63 1.96 -12.05 -10.71
CA ASN A 63 0.73 -12.84 -10.84
C ASN A 63 0.49 -13.82 -9.68
N PRO A 64 1.48 -14.61 -9.21
CA PRO A 64 1.27 -15.50 -8.07
C PRO A 64 0.89 -14.78 -6.77
N LEU A 65 1.42 -13.57 -6.56
CA LEU A 65 1.05 -12.73 -5.41
C LEU A 65 -0.37 -12.20 -5.55
N VAL A 66 -0.73 -11.70 -6.73
CA VAL A 66 -2.08 -11.19 -7.05
C VAL A 66 -3.13 -12.27 -6.82
N ASP A 67 -2.89 -13.48 -7.36
CA ASP A 67 -3.80 -14.61 -7.19
C ASP A 67 -3.93 -14.99 -5.71
N TRP A 68 -2.79 -15.13 -5.02
CA TRP A 68 -2.81 -15.47 -3.60
C TRP A 68 -3.58 -14.44 -2.77
N LEU A 69 -3.34 -13.13 -3.00
CA LEU A 69 -4.03 -12.05 -2.29
C LEU A 69 -5.55 -12.12 -2.52
N GLY A 70 -5.98 -12.33 -3.77
CA GLY A 70 -7.40 -12.45 -4.13
C GLY A 70 -8.11 -13.60 -3.40
N TYR A 71 -7.41 -14.74 -3.19
CA TYR A 71 -7.95 -15.86 -2.43
C TYR A 71 -7.87 -15.69 -0.90
N ASN A 72 -7.09 -14.73 -0.41
CA ASN A 72 -6.81 -14.56 1.02
C ASN A 72 -7.38 -13.26 1.62
N GLY A 73 -8.52 -12.77 1.08
CA GLY A 73 -9.29 -11.69 1.69
C GLY A 73 -8.92 -10.27 1.28
N PHE A 74 -8.03 -10.11 0.29
CA PHE A 74 -7.72 -8.82 -0.29
C PHE A 74 -8.61 -8.52 -1.50
N THR A 75 -8.98 -7.27 -1.67
CA THR A 75 -9.53 -6.79 -2.94
C THR A 75 -8.36 -6.32 -3.79
N VAL A 76 -8.04 -7.09 -4.83
CA VAL A 76 -6.92 -6.75 -5.70
C VAL A 76 -7.40 -5.92 -6.89
N VAL A 77 -6.80 -4.76 -7.08
CA VAL A 77 -7.05 -3.87 -8.22
C VAL A 77 -5.82 -3.87 -9.10
N THR A 78 -5.97 -4.34 -10.33
CA THR A 78 -4.88 -4.41 -11.29
C THR A 78 -5.10 -3.47 -12.46
N LYS A 79 -4.02 -2.91 -12.99
CA LYS A 79 -4.03 -2.08 -14.19
C LYS A 79 -3.04 -2.65 -15.21
N PRO A 80 -3.49 -2.99 -16.43
CA PRO A 80 -2.58 -3.41 -17.48
C PRO A 80 -1.69 -2.24 -17.89
N VAL A 81 -0.39 -2.48 -17.95
CA VAL A 81 0.61 -1.51 -18.39
C VAL A 81 1.47 -2.08 -19.50
N LYS A 82 1.84 -1.22 -20.44
CA LYS A 82 2.80 -1.59 -21.49
C LYS A 82 4.22 -1.33 -21.03
N ARG A 83 5.10 -2.24 -21.39
CA ARG A 83 6.53 -2.03 -21.21
C ARG A 83 7.04 -1.18 -22.38
N PHE A 84 7.66 -0.06 -22.07
CA PHE A 84 8.33 0.79 -23.07
C PHE A 84 9.84 0.64 -22.88
N THR A 85 10.53 0.37 -23.98
CA THR A 85 12.00 0.40 -24.00
C THR A 85 12.41 1.75 -24.55
N ASP A 86 13.20 2.51 -23.78
CA ASP A 86 13.73 3.79 -24.26
C ASP A 86 14.84 3.57 -25.31
N ALA A 87 15.26 4.65 -25.97
CA ALA A 87 16.30 4.60 -27.02
C ALA A 87 17.66 4.10 -26.51
N GLN A 88 17.84 4.04 -25.18
CA GLN A 88 19.04 3.53 -24.50
C GLN A 88 18.90 2.07 -24.05
N GLY A 89 17.80 1.39 -24.39
CA GLY A 89 17.53 -0.01 -24.02
C GLY A 89 17.01 -0.22 -22.60
N HIS A 90 16.71 0.84 -21.83
CA HIS A 90 16.15 0.71 -20.50
C HIS A 90 14.64 0.45 -20.59
N SER A 91 14.22 -0.63 -19.95
CA SER A 91 12.78 -0.95 -19.83
C SER A 91 12.14 -0.09 -18.76
N ARG A 92 11.17 0.75 -19.15
CA ARG A 92 10.36 1.55 -18.23
C ARG A 92 8.92 1.06 -18.26
N MET A 93 8.36 0.79 -17.08
CA MET A 93 6.93 0.64 -16.91
C MET A 93 6.34 2.00 -16.54
N LYS A 94 5.37 2.48 -17.29
CA LYS A 94 4.63 3.68 -16.96
C LYS A 94 3.24 3.26 -16.51
N GLY A 95 3.02 3.23 -15.21
CA GLY A 95 1.72 2.95 -14.61
C GLY A 95 1.82 3.11 -13.10
N ASN A 96 1.28 4.21 -12.58
CA ASN A 96 0.97 4.34 -11.17
C ASN A 96 -0.51 4.00 -10.96
N MET A 97 -0.87 3.71 -9.73
CA MET A 97 -2.22 3.35 -9.31
C MET A 97 -2.89 4.48 -8.52
N ASP A 98 -2.33 5.69 -8.55
CA ASP A 98 -2.73 6.79 -7.66
C ASP A 98 -4.18 7.21 -7.90
N VAL A 99 -4.61 7.22 -9.17
CA VAL A 99 -5.98 7.55 -9.55
C VAL A 99 -6.96 6.48 -9.06
N GLU A 100 -6.63 5.20 -9.27
CA GLU A 100 -7.43 4.07 -8.83
C GLU A 100 -7.55 4.07 -7.29
N ILE A 101 -6.44 4.27 -6.57
CA ILE A 101 -6.43 4.40 -5.11
C ILE A 101 -7.30 5.57 -4.68
N ALA A 102 -7.11 6.75 -5.28
CA ALA A 102 -7.86 7.94 -4.90
C ALA A 102 -9.37 7.77 -5.12
N VAL A 103 -9.79 7.19 -6.24
CA VAL A 103 -11.20 6.95 -6.56
C VAL A 103 -11.82 5.98 -5.55
N ASP A 104 -11.16 4.86 -5.24
CA ASP A 104 -11.70 3.86 -4.33
C ASP A 104 -11.73 4.35 -2.88
N VAL A 105 -10.69 5.10 -2.43
CA VAL A 105 -10.70 5.75 -1.12
C VAL A 105 -11.87 6.72 -1.01
N MET A 106 -12.06 7.60 -2.00
CA MET A 106 -13.16 8.57 -2.00
C MET A 106 -14.53 7.92 -2.04
N ALA A 107 -14.69 6.81 -2.78
CA ALA A 107 -15.95 6.07 -2.86
C ALA A 107 -16.31 5.37 -1.54
N LEU A 108 -15.31 4.89 -0.80
CA LEU A 108 -15.53 4.13 0.43
C LEU A 108 -15.50 5.00 1.69
N ALA A 109 -14.77 6.12 1.70
CA ALA A 109 -14.61 7.00 2.86
C ALA A 109 -15.92 7.36 3.58
N PRO A 110 -17.06 7.66 2.91
CA PRO A 110 -18.31 7.96 3.60
C PRO A 110 -18.86 6.81 4.46
N LYS A 111 -18.33 5.59 4.31
CA LYS A 111 -18.75 4.39 5.06
C LYS A 111 -17.72 3.96 6.11
N LEU A 112 -16.65 4.73 6.27
CA LEU A 112 -15.53 4.41 7.15
C LEU A 112 -15.40 5.45 8.27
N ASP A 113 -14.76 5.03 9.33
CA ASP A 113 -14.31 5.91 10.41
C ASP A 113 -12.79 6.12 10.34
N HIS A 114 -12.07 5.17 9.72
CA HIS A 114 -10.62 5.21 9.62
C HIS A 114 -10.11 4.61 8.30
N VAL A 115 -9.21 5.32 7.65
CA VAL A 115 -8.47 4.88 6.45
C VAL A 115 -7.01 4.70 6.80
N VAL A 116 -6.42 3.57 6.44
CA VAL A 116 -4.96 3.38 6.41
C VAL A 116 -4.49 3.41 4.96
N LEU A 117 -3.61 4.35 4.65
CA LEU A 117 -2.95 4.46 3.36
C LEU A 117 -1.51 3.93 3.48
N ALA A 118 -1.25 2.75 2.91
CA ALA A 118 0.08 2.16 2.86
C ALA A 118 0.82 2.64 1.60
N SER A 119 1.23 3.88 1.63
CA SER A 119 2.07 4.57 0.65
C SER A 119 2.80 5.73 1.31
N GLY A 120 3.98 6.05 0.80
CA GLY A 120 4.73 7.24 1.21
C GLY A 120 4.70 8.36 0.17
N ASP A 121 3.91 8.21 -0.90
CA ASP A 121 3.89 9.16 -2.01
C ASP A 121 3.20 10.47 -1.62
N GLY A 122 3.92 11.57 -1.78
CA GLY A 122 3.43 12.93 -1.49
C GLY A 122 2.22 13.36 -2.32
N ASP A 123 2.02 12.75 -3.49
CA ASP A 123 0.88 13.05 -4.37
C ASP A 123 -0.47 12.74 -3.67
N PHE A 124 -0.47 11.84 -2.69
CA PHE A 124 -1.66 11.54 -1.87
C PHE A 124 -1.98 12.61 -0.81
N ARG A 125 -1.14 13.61 -0.58
CA ARG A 125 -1.40 14.64 0.43
C ARG A 125 -2.79 15.26 0.28
N ARG A 126 -3.18 15.61 -0.96
CA ARG A 126 -4.50 16.22 -1.22
C ARG A 126 -5.66 15.25 -0.96
N LEU A 127 -5.48 13.97 -1.29
CA LEU A 127 -6.46 12.92 -0.98
C LEU A 127 -6.69 12.84 0.53
N VAL A 128 -5.62 12.79 1.32
CA VAL A 128 -5.69 12.74 2.79
C VAL A 128 -6.47 13.93 3.34
N GLU A 129 -6.14 15.15 2.90
CA GLU A 129 -6.84 16.37 3.31
C GLU A 129 -8.35 16.31 3.04
N VAL A 130 -8.76 15.80 1.86
CA VAL A 130 -10.18 15.70 1.49
C VAL A 130 -10.91 14.64 2.33
N VAL A 131 -10.28 13.49 2.57
CA VAL A 131 -10.84 12.42 3.40
C VAL A 131 -11.03 12.87 4.86
N GLN A 132 -10.05 13.59 5.39
CA GLN A 132 -10.15 14.22 6.72
C GLN A 132 -11.30 15.23 6.80
N ALA A 133 -11.53 16.00 5.75
CA ALA A 133 -12.65 16.94 5.68
C ALA A 133 -14.02 16.23 5.69
N MET A 134 -14.07 14.93 5.36
CA MET A 134 -15.26 14.10 5.51
C MET A 134 -15.47 13.57 6.94
N GLY A 135 -14.56 13.88 7.87
CA GLY A 135 -14.59 13.38 9.24
C GLY A 135 -13.98 12.00 9.42
N VAL A 136 -13.25 11.48 8.43
CA VAL A 136 -12.60 10.18 8.47
C VAL A 136 -11.14 10.35 8.87
N LYS A 137 -10.69 9.58 9.87
CA LYS A 137 -9.29 9.56 10.29
C LYS A 137 -8.42 8.90 9.22
N VAL A 138 -7.23 9.46 8.95
CA VAL A 138 -6.27 8.89 8.00
C VAL A 138 -4.94 8.62 8.68
N THR A 139 -4.51 7.35 8.63
CA THR A 139 -3.17 6.93 9.05
C THR A 139 -2.34 6.58 7.83
N VAL A 140 -1.14 7.11 7.72
CA VAL A 140 -0.17 6.74 6.68
C VAL A 140 0.77 5.66 7.23
N LEU A 141 0.94 4.56 6.47
CA LEU A 141 1.88 3.47 6.75
C LEU A 141 3.01 3.52 5.71
N SER A 142 4.20 3.89 6.13
CA SER A 142 5.40 3.95 5.28
C SER A 142 6.67 3.95 6.15
N SER A 143 7.83 4.34 5.61
CA SER A 143 9.07 4.38 6.39
C SER A 143 9.87 5.67 6.19
N GLN A 144 10.32 6.21 7.32
CA GLN A 144 11.34 7.26 7.41
C GLN A 144 12.74 6.67 7.64
N LYS A 145 12.84 5.37 7.91
CA LYS A 145 14.10 4.68 8.25
C LYS A 145 14.83 4.11 7.03
N THR A 146 14.33 4.39 5.82
CA THR A 146 15.01 4.08 4.55
C THR A 146 15.93 5.24 4.12
N GLN A 147 16.84 4.97 3.18
CA GLN A 147 17.71 5.99 2.58
C GLN A 147 17.58 5.96 1.05
N PRO A 148 16.97 6.98 0.41
CA PRO A 148 16.25 8.11 1.05
C PRO A 148 14.96 7.65 1.76
N PRO A 149 14.36 8.49 2.63
CA PRO A 149 13.06 8.21 3.22
C PRO A 149 11.98 7.96 2.16
N HIS A 150 11.15 6.91 2.36
CA HIS A 150 10.05 6.58 1.43
C HIS A 150 8.78 7.38 1.71
N ALA A 151 8.59 7.87 2.93
CA ALA A 151 7.46 8.74 3.23
C ALA A 151 7.82 10.21 2.99
N ALA A 152 7.06 10.87 2.13
CA ALA A 152 7.17 12.31 1.91
C ALA A 152 6.75 13.08 3.17
N ASP A 153 7.51 14.14 3.51
CA ASP A 153 7.30 14.92 4.73
C ASP A 153 5.96 15.62 4.77
N ASP A 154 5.49 16.12 3.65
CA ASP A 154 4.21 16.82 3.54
C ASP A 154 3.02 15.86 3.68
N LEU A 155 3.09 14.64 3.15
CA LEU A 155 2.10 13.60 3.37
C LEU A 155 2.06 13.19 4.86
N ARG A 156 3.22 12.98 5.46
CA ARG A 156 3.33 12.61 6.88
C ARG A 156 2.75 13.68 7.80
N ARG A 157 2.97 14.97 7.49
CA ARG A 157 2.42 16.09 8.27
C ARG A 157 0.91 16.24 8.12
N GLN A 158 0.38 15.88 6.93
CA GLN A 158 -1.04 15.97 6.67
C GLN A 158 -1.82 14.86 7.39
N ALA A 159 -1.26 13.63 7.50
CA ALA A 159 -1.94 12.50 8.14
C ALA A 159 -2.24 12.74 9.63
N ASP A 160 -3.36 12.18 10.12
CA ASP A 160 -3.70 12.20 11.55
C ASP A 160 -2.73 11.35 12.38
N ASP A 161 -2.21 10.29 11.79
CA ASP A 161 -1.20 9.42 12.42
C ASP A 161 -0.25 8.84 11.36
N PHE A 162 0.94 8.48 11.81
CA PHE A 162 1.95 7.85 10.97
C PHE A 162 2.43 6.54 11.63
N ILE A 163 2.41 5.46 10.86
CA ILE A 163 2.96 4.18 11.28
C ILE A 163 4.27 3.95 10.56
N GLU A 164 5.35 3.84 11.32
CA GLU A 164 6.65 3.44 10.81
C GLU A 164 6.64 1.94 10.52
N LEU A 165 6.74 1.58 9.23
CA LEU A 165 6.70 0.18 8.79
C LEU A 165 7.81 -0.66 9.43
N PHE A 166 8.99 -0.08 9.61
CA PHE A 166 10.11 -0.76 10.25
C PHE A 166 9.76 -1.28 11.65
N ASP A 167 8.95 -0.54 12.41
CA ASP A 167 8.58 -0.92 13.78
C ASP A 167 7.56 -2.07 13.82
N LEU A 168 6.90 -2.36 12.69
CA LEU A 168 5.96 -3.48 12.52
C LEU A 168 6.60 -4.73 11.88
N LEU A 169 7.87 -4.67 11.46
CA LEU A 169 8.56 -5.84 10.92
C LEU A 169 8.63 -7.04 11.89
N PRO A 170 8.76 -6.85 13.24
CA PRO A 170 8.65 -7.97 14.16
C PRO A 170 7.29 -8.67 14.16
N VAL A 171 6.23 -7.98 13.71
CA VAL A 171 4.86 -8.52 13.68
C VAL A 171 4.59 -9.26 12.37
N PHE A 172 4.79 -8.61 11.22
CA PHE A 172 4.49 -9.18 9.91
C PHE A 172 5.63 -9.06 8.88
N GLY A 173 6.84 -8.74 9.31
CA GLY A 173 8.04 -8.88 8.49
C GLY A 173 8.46 -10.34 8.38
N ARG A 174 9.10 -10.66 7.27
CA ARG A 174 9.65 -11.98 6.99
C ARG A 174 11.04 -11.82 6.38
N ALA A 175 11.98 -12.68 6.79
CA ALA A 175 13.30 -12.69 6.18
C ALA A 175 13.18 -12.86 4.67
N ARG A 176 13.89 -12.02 3.93
CA ARG A 176 13.91 -12.08 2.48
C ARG A 176 14.57 -13.37 2.03
N THR A 177 13.82 -14.20 1.30
CA THR A 177 14.40 -15.36 0.64
C THR A 177 15.26 -14.85 -0.52
N PRO A 178 16.55 -15.23 -0.62
CA PRO A 178 17.32 -14.94 -1.81
C PRO A 178 16.57 -15.55 -3.01
N ARG A 179 15.98 -14.73 -3.84
CA ARG A 179 15.57 -15.18 -5.17
C ARG A 179 16.87 -15.21 -5.97
N ASP A 180 17.16 -16.36 -6.54
CA ASP A 180 18.32 -16.62 -7.37
C ASP A 180 18.55 -15.45 -8.33
N ALA A 181 19.82 -15.04 -8.39
CA ALA A 181 20.30 -13.94 -9.19
C ALA A 181 20.17 -14.23 -10.69
#